data_57a589fe23a0a8c5ed2fdc1634fbb9a8
#
_entry.id   57a589fe23a0a8c5ed2fdc1634fbb9a8
#
_cell.length_a   1.000
_cell.length_b   1.000
_cell.length_c   1.000
_cell.angle_alpha   90.00
_cell.angle_beta   90.00
_cell.angle_gamma   90.00
#
_symmetry.space_group_name_H-M   'P 1'
#
loop_
_entity.id
_entity.type
_entity.pdbx_description
1 polymer ?
#
loop_
_entity_poly.entity_id
_entity_poly.type
_entity_poly.pdbx_seq_one_letter_code
_entity_poly.pdbx_strand_id
1 'polypeptide(L)'
;MTELEQRRRSVQTALAGLKADALLVSSPANLRYLTGYAGSNGLALVTPAETHFFTDPRYALEATQTITCKVHIAKNALMEAMAAIVKRKKLKKIGFEPAWLNLVQHQKLKDLLPSGVSLHPVPGVVENLRMIKSPEEIDQIRRSVLVNSEAYARTLRRVRLGMRERDVAAELDYQMRTLGAEKSAFDTIVAAGIRTALPHASPTSRRVEENDLLLIDMGACLDGYMSDMTRVAFLGFPNKRIKTLYGAVLEAQLAAIDSVKPGVTATRVDAAAREVLKRHALDRYFVHSTGHGLGLEIHEGPKIGKTDPT
;
A
#
# COMPACT_ATOMS: atom_id res chain seq x y z
N MET A 1 -14.11 9.76 -21.39
CA MET A 1 -12.99 8.84 -21.07
C MET A 1 -13.06 8.58 -19.59
N THR A 2 -13.12 7.31 -19.20
CA THR A 2 -13.14 6.92 -17.77
C THR A 2 -11.76 7.12 -17.14
N GLU A 3 -11.69 7.17 -15.81
CA GLU A 3 -10.42 7.27 -15.08
C GLU A 3 -9.48 6.10 -15.41
N LEU A 4 -9.98 4.88 -15.46
CA LEU A 4 -9.20 3.70 -15.86
C LEU A 4 -8.62 3.82 -17.29
N GLU A 5 -9.38 4.38 -18.23
CA GLU A 5 -8.87 4.66 -19.58
C GLU A 5 -7.74 5.71 -19.56
N GLN A 6 -7.89 6.74 -18.76
CA GLN A 6 -6.88 7.79 -18.60
C GLN A 6 -5.59 7.22 -18.00
N ARG A 7 -5.69 6.40 -16.95
CA ARG A 7 -4.55 5.72 -16.32
C ARG A 7 -3.80 4.83 -17.31
N ARG A 8 -4.54 4.02 -18.10
CA ARG A 8 -3.93 3.19 -19.17
C ARG A 8 -3.24 4.05 -20.23
N ARG A 9 -3.85 5.15 -20.64
CA ARG A 9 -3.27 6.08 -21.62
C ARG A 9 -1.98 6.72 -21.10
N SER A 10 -1.90 7.07 -19.83
CA SER A 10 -0.67 7.58 -19.21
C SER A 10 0.48 6.58 -19.31
N VAL A 11 0.21 5.30 -19.04
CA VAL A 11 1.21 4.23 -19.23
C VAL A 11 1.60 4.08 -20.70
N GLN A 12 0.62 4.08 -21.60
CA GLN A 12 0.86 4.00 -23.05
C GLN A 12 1.79 5.13 -23.56
N THR A 13 1.57 6.35 -23.08
CA THR A 13 2.42 7.50 -23.41
C THR A 13 3.84 7.34 -22.85
N ALA A 14 3.98 6.81 -21.64
CA ALA A 14 5.28 6.58 -21.00
C ALA A 14 6.16 5.57 -21.77
N LEU A 15 5.56 4.60 -22.50
CA LEU A 15 6.29 3.59 -23.26
C LEU A 15 7.28 4.19 -24.27
N ALA A 16 6.97 5.31 -24.88
CA ALA A 16 7.86 5.98 -25.84
C ALA A 16 9.19 6.40 -25.19
N GLY A 17 9.13 6.97 -23.99
CA GLY A 17 10.33 7.34 -23.20
C GLY A 17 11.14 6.14 -22.72
N LEU A 18 10.47 5.02 -22.49
CA LEU A 18 11.07 3.76 -22.03
C LEU A 18 11.71 2.96 -23.18
N LYS A 19 11.51 3.37 -24.44
CA LYS A 19 11.93 2.64 -25.64
C LYS A 19 11.46 1.17 -25.61
N ALA A 20 10.26 0.92 -25.07
CA ALA A 20 9.61 -0.37 -24.98
C ALA A 20 8.38 -0.44 -25.88
N ASP A 21 8.15 -1.60 -26.52
CA ASP A 21 6.98 -1.84 -27.36
C ASP A 21 5.74 -2.16 -26.51
N ALA A 22 5.95 -2.65 -25.29
CA ALA A 22 4.90 -2.92 -24.33
C ALA A 22 5.44 -2.96 -22.90
N LEU A 23 4.55 -2.78 -21.91
CA LEU A 23 4.79 -3.04 -20.50
C LEU A 23 3.95 -4.24 -20.04
N LEU A 24 4.62 -5.25 -19.49
CA LEU A 24 3.98 -6.33 -18.75
C LEU A 24 3.75 -5.88 -17.31
N VAL A 25 2.49 -5.83 -16.90
CA VAL A 25 2.06 -5.51 -15.55
C VAL A 25 1.62 -6.79 -14.85
N SER A 26 2.21 -7.07 -13.70
CA SER A 26 2.00 -8.27 -12.89
C SER A 26 1.69 -7.97 -11.41
N SER A 27 1.96 -6.76 -10.94
CA SER A 27 1.58 -6.29 -9.62
C SER A 27 0.05 -6.27 -9.45
N PRO A 28 -0.52 -6.92 -8.43
CA PRO A 28 -1.96 -6.86 -8.16
C PRO A 28 -2.49 -5.44 -7.98
N ALA A 29 -1.73 -4.58 -7.30
CA ALA A 29 -2.10 -3.18 -7.10
C ALA A 29 -2.09 -2.40 -8.42
N ASN A 30 -1.10 -2.62 -9.28
CA ASN A 30 -1.01 -1.97 -10.58
C ASN A 30 -2.08 -2.51 -11.55
N LEU A 31 -2.41 -3.79 -11.49
CA LEU A 31 -3.53 -4.36 -12.24
C LEU A 31 -4.85 -3.71 -11.80
N ARG A 32 -5.11 -3.60 -10.49
CA ARG A 32 -6.31 -2.94 -9.96
C ARG A 32 -6.34 -1.46 -10.40
N TYR A 33 -5.24 -0.75 -10.32
CA TYR A 33 -5.12 0.65 -10.76
C TYR A 33 -5.47 0.86 -12.23
N LEU A 34 -5.03 -0.04 -13.11
CA LEU A 34 -5.21 0.10 -14.56
C LEU A 34 -6.53 -0.49 -15.09
N THR A 35 -7.10 -1.46 -14.38
CA THR A 35 -8.24 -2.25 -14.91
C THR A 35 -9.44 -2.32 -13.99
N GLY A 36 -9.30 -1.96 -12.70
CA GLY A 36 -10.30 -2.18 -11.66
C GLY A 36 -10.34 -3.63 -11.14
N TYR A 37 -9.54 -4.54 -11.69
CA TYR A 37 -9.57 -5.96 -11.33
C TYR A 37 -9.03 -6.22 -9.93
N ALA A 38 -9.81 -6.89 -9.10
CA ALA A 38 -9.47 -7.23 -7.71
C ALA A 38 -9.15 -8.72 -7.47
N GLY A 39 -9.20 -9.55 -8.52
CA GLY A 39 -8.94 -10.99 -8.40
C GLY A 39 -7.45 -11.33 -8.20
N SER A 40 -7.18 -12.55 -7.78
CA SER A 40 -5.85 -13.01 -7.38
C SER A 40 -4.97 -13.51 -8.53
N ASN A 41 -5.49 -13.65 -9.75
CA ASN A 41 -4.73 -14.18 -10.89
C ASN A 41 -4.99 -13.34 -12.15
N GLY A 42 -4.07 -12.49 -12.49
CA GLY A 42 -4.15 -11.60 -13.66
C GLY A 42 -2.79 -11.15 -14.15
N LEU A 43 -2.73 -10.79 -15.42
CA LEU A 43 -1.62 -10.07 -16.06
C LEU A 43 -2.20 -9.02 -17.00
N ALA A 44 -1.49 -7.93 -17.22
CA ALA A 44 -1.82 -7.01 -18.30
C ALA A 44 -0.61 -6.73 -19.17
N LEU A 45 -0.83 -6.65 -20.48
CA LEU A 45 0.16 -6.20 -21.46
C LEU A 45 -0.33 -4.87 -22.06
N VAL A 46 0.31 -3.79 -21.68
CA VAL A 46 0.01 -2.44 -22.16
C VAL A 46 0.90 -2.14 -23.36
N THR A 47 0.32 -1.93 -24.53
CA THR A 47 1.00 -1.49 -25.76
C THR A 47 0.64 -0.04 -26.05
N PRO A 48 1.34 0.69 -26.92
CA PRO A 48 0.98 2.08 -27.28
C PRO A 48 -0.46 2.27 -27.77
N ALA A 49 -1.04 1.24 -28.40
CA ALA A 49 -2.37 1.32 -29.00
C ALA A 49 -3.49 0.76 -28.12
N GLU A 50 -3.20 -0.21 -27.27
CA GLU A 50 -4.22 -0.97 -26.54
C GLU A 50 -3.66 -1.68 -25.32
N THR A 51 -4.57 -2.05 -24.41
CA THR A 51 -4.26 -2.87 -23.22
C THR A 51 -4.95 -4.22 -23.35
N HIS A 52 -4.18 -5.28 -23.13
CA HIS A 52 -4.65 -6.66 -23.04
C HIS A 52 -4.59 -7.12 -21.60
N PHE A 53 -5.71 -7.57 -21.05
CA PHE A 53 -5.79 -8.17 -19.74
C PHE A 53 -5.98 -9.68 -19.86
N PHE A 54 -5.28 -10.44 -19.07
CA PHE A 54 -5.31 -11.92 -19.06
C PHE A 54 -5.70 -12.42 -17.70
N THR A 55 -6.67 -13.32 -17.65
CA THR A 55 -7.04 -14.06 -16.44
C THR A 55 -7.47 -15.48 -16.80
N ASP A 56 -7.76 -16.30 -15.79
CA ASP A 56 -8.22 -17.68 -15.99
C ASP A 56 -9.75 -17.83 -15.93
N PRO A 57 -10.32 -19.01 -16.26
CA PRO A 57 -11.76 -19.23 -16.31
C PRO A 57 -12.51 -18.96 -14.99
N ARG A 58 -11.86 -19.03 -13.83
CA ARG A 58 -12.48 -18.74 -12.52
C ARG A 58 -12.97 -17.29 -12.41
N TYR A 59 -12.31 -16.38 -13.11
CA TYR A 59 -12.60 -14.94 -13.11
C TYR A 59 -13.25 -14.46 -14.40
N ALA A 60 -13.61 -15.36 -15.32
CA ALA A 60 -14.10 -15.00 -16.65
C ALA A 60 -15.33 -14.11 -16.59
N LEU A 61 -16.31 -14.44 -15.74
CA LEU A 61 -17.56 -13.67 -15.63
C LEU A 61 -17.27 -12.24 -15.13
N GLU A 62 -16.56 -12.11 -14.02
CA GLU A 62 -16.19 -10.82 -13.43
C GLU A 62 -15.39 -9.98 -14.43
N ALA A 63 -14.32 -10.55 -15.00
CA ALA A 63 -13.45 -9.83 -15.91
C ALA A 63 -14.16 -9.32 -17.16
N THR A 64 -15.08 -10.12 -17.74
CA THR A 64 -15.83 -9.69 -18.94
C THR A 64 -16.90 -8.64 -18.66
N GLN A 65 -17.39 -8.56 -17.44
CA GLN A 65 -18.40 -7.58 -17.04
C GLN A 65 -17.79 -6.25 -16.57
N THR A 66 -16.61 -6.29 -15.94
CA THR A 66 -16.05 -5.11 -15.24
C THR A 66 -14.87 -4.47 -15.96
N ILE A 67 -14.09 -5.23 -16.74
CA ILE A 67 -12.88 -4.71 -17.37
C ILE A 67 -13.17 -4.11 -18.74
N THR A 68 -12.77 -2.85 -18.92
CA THR A 68 -13.04 -2.06 -20.12
C THR A 68 -11.93 -2.10 -21.18
N CYS A 69 -10.93 -2.97 -21.03
CA CYS A 69 -9.90 -3.24 -22.06
C CYS A 69 -10.07 -4.65 -22.64
N LYS A 70 -9.17 -5.07 -23.53
CA LYS A 70 -9.27 -6.38 -24.19
C LYS A 70 -9.01 -7.52 -23.20
N VAL A 71 -10.03 -8.28 -22.85
CA VAL A 71 -9.94 -9.42 -21.93
C VAL A 71 -9.63 -10.71 -22.68
N HIS A 72 -8.69 -11.49 -22.14
CA HIS A 72 -8.31 -12.81 -22.62
C HIS A 72 -8.48 -13.82 -21.49
N ILE A 73 -9.37 -14.79 -21.67
CA ILE A 73 -9.55 -15.90 -20.73
C ILE A 73 -8.60 -17.03 -21.16
N ALA A 74 -7.51 -17.18 -20.42
CA ALA A 74 -6.49 -18.17 -20.71
C ALA A 74 -6.93 -19.56 -20.21
N LYS A 75 -6.96 -20.54 -21.11
CA LYS A 75 -7.22 -21.94 -20.75
C LYS A 75 -6.01 -22.60 -20.07
N ASN A 76 -4.81 -22.11 -20.39
CA ASN A 76 -3.51 -22.55 -19.85
C ASN A 76 -2.87 -21.42 -19.03
N ALA A 77 -1.54 -21.40 -18.91
CA ALA A 77 -0.83 -20.37 -18.18
C ALA A 77 -1.03 -18.97 -18.81
N LEU A 78 -1.25 -17.97 -17.99
CA LEU A 78 -1.45 -16.58 -18.46
C LEU A 78 -0.27 -16.07 -19.29
N MET A 79 0.96 -16.45 -18.92
CA MET A 79 2.17 -16.09 -19.66
C MET A 79 2.19 -16.64 -21.09
N GLU A 80 1.65 -17.83 -21.32
CA GLU A 80 1.53 -18.43 -22.67
C GLU A 80 0.56 -17.60 -23.53
N ALA A 81 -0.60 -17.25 -22.97
CA ALA A 81 -1.59 -16.41 -23.65
C ALA A 81 -1.01 -15.03 -23.99
N MET A 82 -0.25 -14.45 -23.08
CA MET A 82 0.43 -13.16 -23.28
C MET A 82 1.53 -13.30 -24.34
N ALA A 83 2.37 -14.32 -24.30
CA ALA A 83 3.42 -14.58 -25.30
C ALA A 83 2.85 -14.74 -26.72
N ALA A 84 1.66 -15.36 -26.85
CA ALA A 84 0.94 -15.44 -28.12
C ALA A 84 0.57 -14.05 -28.69
N ILE A 85 0.20 -13.09 -27.83
CA ILE A 85 -0.07 -11.71 -28.24
C ILE A 85 1.23 -11.01 -28.66
N VAL A 86 2.33 -11.19 -27.89
CA VAL A 86 3.65 -10.65 -28.24
C VAL A 86 4.08 -11.12 -29.63
N LYS A 87 3.93 -12.42 -29.90
CA LYS A 87 4.23 -13.04 -31.21
C LYS A 87 3.37 -12.44 -32.34
N ARG A 88 2.04 -12.41 -32.11
CA ARG A 88 1.07 -11.93 -33.12
C ARG A 88 1.31 -10.46 -33.49
N LYS A 89 1.66 -9.63 -32.50
CA LYS A 89 1.92 -8.20 -32.69
C LYS A 89 3.35 -7.88 -33.07
N LYS A 90 4.22 -8.90 -33.18
CA LYS A 90 5.65 -8.77 -33.51
C LYS A 90 6.40 -7.80 -32.59
N LEU A 91 6.02 -7.75 -31.29
CA LEU A 91 6.69 -6.91 -30.31
C LEU A 91 8.11 -7.44 -30.05
N LYS A 92 9.07 -6.54 -29.82
CA LYS A 92 10.50 -6.88 -29.68
C LYS A 92 11.07 -6.55 -28.30
N LYS A 93 10.56 -5.49 -27.68
CA LYS A 93 11.07 -4.98 -26.40
C LYS A 93 9.93 -4.91 -25.39
N ILE A 94 9.95 -5.80 -24.40
CA ILE A 94 8.93 -5.87 -23.37
C ILE A 94 9.52 -5.36 -22.06
N GLY A 95 9.00 -4.25 -21.55
CA GLY A 95 9.23 -3.80 -20.18
C GLY A 95 8.48 -4.69 -19.20
N PHE A 96 9.01 -4.91 -18.01
CA PHE A 96 8.34 -5.64 -16.93
C PHE A 96 8.63 -5.03 -15.57
N GLU A 97 7.76 -5.30 -14.59
CA GLU A 97 7.89 -4.85 -13.20
C GLU A 97 8.87 -5.76 -12.43
N PRO A 98 10.11 -5.30 -12.14
CA PRO A 98 11.12 -6.19 -11.56
C PRO A 98 10.84 -6.60 -10.10
N ALA A 99 10.04 -5.82 -9.38
CA ALA A 99 9.65 -6.14 -8.00
C ALA A 99 8.60 -7.26 -7.91
N TRP A 100 7.89 -7.55 -9.01
CA TRP A 100 6.75 -8.47 -9.02
C TRP A 100 6.98 -9.74 -9.86
N LEU A 101 7.86 -9.69 -10.84
CA LEU A 101 8.24 -10.86 -11.64
C LEU A 101 9.46 -11.53 -11.01
N ASN A 102 9.25 -12.63 -10.29
CA ASN A 102 10.36 -13.37 -9.68
C ASN A 102 11.26 -14.05 -10.75
N LEU A 103 12.45 -14.48 -10.35
CA LEU A 103 13.44 -15.05 -11.28
C LEU A 103 12.92 -16.26 -12.07
N VAL A 104 12.15 -17.16 -11.42
CA VAL A 104 11.57 -18.34 -12.07
C VAL A 104 10.55 -17.92 -13.11
N GLN A 105 9.69 -16.98 -12.79
CA GLN A 105 8.69 -16.44 -13.73
C GLN A 105 9.35 -15.69 -14.88
N HIS A 106 10.41 -14.93 -14.62
CA HIS A 106 11.18 -14.24 -15.64
C HIS A 106 11.82 -15.23 -16.62
N GLN A 107 12.45 -16.32 -16.11
CA GLN A 107 13.05 -17.34 -16.96
C GLN A 107 11.98 -18.04 -17.80
N LYS A 108 10.88 -18.48 -17.18
CA LYS A 108 9.75 -19.10 -17.89
C LYS A 108 9.20 -18.18 -18.99
N LEU A 109 9.05 -16.89 -18.70
CA LEU A 109 8.60 -15.91 -19.68
C LEU A 109 9.57 -15.79 -20.85
N LYS A 110 10.89 -15.73 -20.56
CA LYS A 110 11.94 -15.68 -21.57
C LYS A 110 11.89 -16.89 -22.51
N ASP A 111 11.64 -18.07 -21.96
CA ASP A 111 11.56 -19.32 -22.76
C ASP A 111 10.28 -19.39 -23.63
N LEU A 112 9.20 -18.73 -23.21
CA LEU A 112 7.94 -18.65 -23.96
C LEU A 112 7.94 -17.61 -25.08
N LEU A 113 8.80 -16.61 -24.97
CA LEU A 113 8.83 -15.51 -25.93
C LEU A 113 9.55 -15.91 -27.23
N PRO A 114 9.13 -15.35 -28.39
CA PRO A 114 9.81 -15.60 -29.66
C PRO A 114 11.28 -15.17 -29.61
N SER A 115 12.12 -15.87 -30.38
CA SER A 115 13.51 -15.48 -30.61
C SER A 115 13.62 -14.00 -31.03
N GLY A 116 14.56 -13.29 -30.40
CA GLY A 116 14.79 -11.84 -30.65
C GLY A 116 13.86 -10.90 -29.88
N VAL A 117 12.99 -11.39 -28.99
CA VAL A 117 12.29 -10.56 -28.01
C VAL A 117 13.16 -10.39 -26.77
N SER A 118 13.34 -9.15 -26.33
CA SER A 118 14.09 -8.80 -25.11
C SER A 118 13.18 -8.34 -23.99
N LEU A 119 13.52 -8.75 -22.75
CA LEU A 119 12.87 -8.33 -21.51
C LEU A 119 13.74 -7.27 -20.84
N HIS A 120 13.13 -6.17 -20.43
CA HIS A 120 13.82 -5.06 -19.76
C HIS A 120 13.13 -4.74 -18.43
N PRO A 121 13.84 -4.69 -17.29
CA PRO A 121 13.27 -4.24 -16.03
C PRO A 121 12.93 -2.75 -16.13
N VAL A 122 11.69 -2.40 -15.79
CA VAL A 122 11.21 -1.03 -15.84
C VAL A 122 10.49 -0.73 -14.50
N PRO A 123 11.24 -0.26 -13.50
CA PRO A 123 10.67 0.04 -12.18
C PRO A 123 9.86 1.33 -12.20
N GLY A 124 8.83 1.41 -11.37
CA GLY A 124 8.18 2.65 -10.98
C GLY A 124 7.21 3.27 -11.99
N VAL A 125 6.93 2.66 -13.14
CA VAL A 125 6.09 3.29 -14.18
C VAL A 125 4.68 3.53 -13.69
N VAL A 126 4.04 2.53 -13.14
CA VAL A 126 2.68 2.63 -12.63
C VAL A 126 2.68 3.21 -11.21
N GLU A 127 3.66 2.87 -10.40
CA GLU A 127 3.83 3.38 -9.03
C GLU A 127 3.98 4.92 -9.01
N ASN A 128 4.70 5.50 -9.96
CA ASN A 128 4.82 6.96 -10.09
C ASN A 128 3.48 7.63 -10.45
N LEU A 129 2.63 6.97 -11.24
CA LEU A 129 1.28 7.47 -11.51
C LEU A 129 0.41 7.38 -10.25
N ARG A 130 0.51 6.29 -9.50
CA ARG A 130 -0.21 6.05 -8.24
C ARG A 130 0.21 7.00 -7.11
N MET A 131 1.41 7.59 -7.19
CA MET A 131 1.89 8.54 -6.18
C MET A 131 1.01 9.79 -6.10
N ILE A 132 0.51 10.27 -7.24
CA ILE A 132 -0.40 11.41 -7.32
C ILE A 132 -1.83 10.89 -7.41
N LYS A 133 -2.59 11.04 -6.31
CA LYS A 133 -3.95 10.53 -6.19
C LYS A 133 -4.95 11.42 -6.93
N SER A 134 -5.89 10.80 -7.62
CA SER A 134 -7.07 11.51 -8.13
C SER A 134 -8.02 11.94 -6.99
N PRO A 135 -8.98 12.85 -7.22
CA PRO A 135 -10.02 13.18 -6.25
C PRO A 135 -10.79 11.94 -5.78
N GLU A 136 -11.09 11.00 -6.67
CA GLU A 136 -11.79 9.75 -6.39
C GLU A 136 -10.95 8.83 -5.48
N GLU A 137 -9.64 8.71 -5.74
CA GLU A 137 -8.71 7.96 -4.90
C GLU A 137 -8.60 8.57 -3.50
N ILE A 138 -8.54 9.90 -3.40
CA ILE A 138 -8.54 10.62 -2.11
C ILE A 138 -9.82 10.33 -1.32
N ASP A 139 -10.97 10.28 -1.99
CA ASP A 139 -12.24 9.94 -1.33
C ASP A 139 -12.26 8.49 -0.84
N GLN A 140 -11.76 7.53 -1.62
CA GLN A 140 -11.63 6.14 -1.19
C GLN A 140 -10.71 6.00 0.03
N ILE A 141 -9.56 6.68 0.02
CA ILE A 141 -8.64 6.70 1.18
C ILE A 141 -9.35 7.32 2.40
N ARG A 142 -10.06 8.43 2.23
CA ARG A 142 -10.83 9.07 3.31
C ARG A 142 -11.87 8.11 3.91
N ARG A 143 -12.61 7.38 3.09
CA ARG A 143 -13.57 6.38 3.54
C ARG A 143 -12.88 5.27 4.34
N SER A 144 -11.73 4.77 3.87
CA SER A 144 -10.91 3.78 4.60
C SER A 144 -10.45 4.32 5.96
N VAL A 145 -9.99 5.59 6.03
CA VAL A 145 -9.61 6.25 7.29
C VAL A 145 -10.79 6.34 8.25
N LEU A 146 -12.00 6.65 7.77
CA LEU A 146 -13.20 6.73 8.62
C LEU A 146 -13.57 5.36 9.19
N VAL A 147 -13.53 4.30 8.37
CA VAL A 147 -13.74 2.91 8.84
C VAL A 147 -12.73 2.53 9.91
N ASN A 148 -11.45 2.81 9.68
CA ASN A 148 -10.38 2.53 10.63
C ASN A 148 -10.57 3.29 11.96
N SER A 149 -10.90 4.57 11.89
CA SER A 149 -11.12 5.43 13.06
C SER A 149 -12.32 4.97 13.89
N GLU A 150 -13.43 4.60 13.26
CA GLU A 150 -14.61 4.09 13.94
C GLU A 150 -14.36 2.70 14.54
N ALA A 151 -13.63 1.82 13.84
CA ALA A 151 -13.22 0.52 14.37
C ALA A 151 -12.39 0.66 15.65
N TYR A 152 -11.42 1.59 15.64
CA TYR A 152 -10.64 1.93 16.84
C TYR A 152 -11.53 2.41 17.97
N ALA A 153 -12.42 3.36 17.72
CA ALA A 153 -13.30 3.91 18.74
C ALA A 153 -14.21 2.84 19.36
N ARG A 154 -14.76 1.92 18.54
CA ARG A 154 -15.57 0.79 19.04
C ARG A 154 -14.75 -0.18 19.86
N THR A 155 -13.56 -0.53 19.41
CA THR A 155 -12.66 -1.42 20.11
C THR A 155 -12.23 -0.84 21.44
N LEU A 156 -11.83 0.42 21.48
CA LEU A 156 -11.37 1.07 22.70
C LEU A 156 -12.45 1.08 23.80
N ARG A 157 -13.73 1.21 23.45
CA ARG A 157 -14.85 1.08 24.40
C ARG A 157 -14.99 -0.31 25.00
N ARG A 158 -14.42 -1.35 24.35
CA ARG A 158 -14.49 -2.75 24.76
C ARG A 158 -13.22 -3.23 25.46
N VAL A 159 -12.11 -2.51 25.33
CA VAL A 159 -10.87 -2.86 26.05
C VAL A 159 -11.10 -2.87 27.53
N ARG A 160 -10.63 -3.93 28.22
CA ARG A 160 -10.70 -4.13 29.67
C ARG A 160 -9.36 -4.64 30.17
N LEU A 161 -9.05 -4.37 31.43
CA LEU A 161 -7.92 -5.00 32.10
C LEU A 161 -8.02 -6.53 32.04
N GLY A 162 -6.90 -7.19 31.83
CA GLY A 162 -6.81 -8.63 31.70
C GLY A 162 -7.05 -9.17 30.27
N MET A 163 -7.53 -8.36 29.31
CA MET A 163 -7.57 -8.76 27.90
C MET A 163 -6.14 -8.96 27.38
N ARG A 164 -5.95 -9.93 26.50
CA ARG A 164 -4.64 -10.17 25.87
C ARG A 164 -4.46 -9.22 24.66
N GLU A 165 -3.23 -8.88 24.32
CA GLU A 165 -2.92 -8.08 23.11
C GLU A 165 -3.63 -8.64 21.88
N ARG A 166 -3.59 -9.98 21.68
CA ARG A 166 -4.26 -10.64 20.56
C ARG A 166 -5.79 -10.57 20.60
N ASP A 167 -6.40 -10.44 21.79
CA ASP A 167 -7.85 -10.29 21.89
C ASP A 167 -8.27 -8.90 21.43
N VAL A 168 -7.45 -7.87 21.72
CA VAL A 168 -7.67 -6.51 21.26
C VAL A 168 -7.48 -6.42 19.73
N ALA A 169 -6.45 -7.08 19.17
CA ALA A 169 -6.23 -7.14 17.73
C ALA A 169 -7.41 -7.82 17.01
N ALA A 170 -7.88 -8.96 17.51
CA ALA A 170 -9.02 -9.67 16.95
C ALA A 170 -10.31 -8.83 16.98
N GLU A 171 -10.54 -8.07 18.06
CA GLU A 171 -11.68 -7.16 18.15
C GLU A 171 -11.57 -6.04 17.10
N LEU A 172 -10.39 -5.48 16.88
CA LEU A 172 -10.16 -4.47 15.82
C LEU A 172 -10.47 -5.02 14.43
N ASP A 173 -9.95 -6.19 14.10
CA ASP A 173 -10.20 -6.83 12.80
C ASP A 173 -11.70 -7.11 12.60
N TYR A 174 -12.38 -7.58 13.65
CA TYR A 174 -13.82 -7.78 13.62
C TYR A 174 -14.57 -6.46 13.37
N GLN A 175 -14.20 -5.37 14.07
CA GLN A 175 -14.85 -4.07 13.88
C GLN A 175 -14.59 -3.51 12.48
N MET A 176 -13.37 -3.59 11.95
CA MET A 176 -13.07 -3.14 10.59
C MET A 176 -13.93 -3.88 9.56
N ARG A 177 -14.03 -5.21 9.67
CA ARG A 177 -14.86 -6.02 8.75
C ARG A 177 -16.34 -5.72 8.88
N THR A 178 -16.89 -5.53 10.07
CA THR A 178 -18.29 -5.16 10.27
C THR A 178 -18.64 -3.77 9.75
N LEU A 179 -17.64 -2.91 9.61
CA LEU A 179 -17.77 -1.58 9.01
C LEU A 179 -17.54 -1.57 7.49
N GLY A 180 -17.32 -2.74 6.87
CA GLY A 180 -17.22 -2.90 5.42
C GLY A 180 -15.80 -3.03 4.87
N ALA A 181 -14.75 -3.06 5.71
CA ALA A 181 -13.40 -3.32 5.22
C ALA A 181 -13.28 -4.73 4.63
N GLU A 182 -12.58 -4.85 3.51
CA GLU A 182 -12.24 -6.14 2.89
C GLU A 182 -11.32 -6.97 3.79
N LYS A 183 -10.38 -6.31 4.44
CA LYS A 183 -9.36 -6.89 5.35
C LYS A 183 -8.65 -5.78 6.12
N SER A 184 -7.81 -6.16 7.08
CA SER A 184 -6.78 -5.26 7.62
C SER A 184 -5.76 -4.92 6.52
N ALA A 185 -5.27 -3.68 6.49
CA ALA A 185 -4.30 -3.21 5.52
C ALA A 185 -2.92 -3.88 5.71
N PHE A 186 -2.61 -4.21 6.97
CA PHE A 186 -1.43 -4.93 7.42
C PHE A 186 -1.75 -5.69 8.71
N ASP A 187 -0.82 -6.51 9.18
CA ASP A 187 -0.98 -7.24 10.44
C ASP A 187 -1.08 -6.26 11.60
N THR A 188 -2.24 -6.20 12.23
CA THR A 188 -2.53 -5.26 13.33
C THR A 188 -1.52 -5.42 14.47
N ILE A 189 -0.88 -4.34 14.88
CA ILE A 189 0.04 -4.30 16.02
C ILE A 189 -0.74 -3.89 17.27
N VAL A 190 -0.66 -4.70 18.32
CA VAL A 190 -1.12 -4.34 19.66
C VAL A 190 -0.02 -4.69 20.63
N ALA A 191 0.49 -3.68 21.34
CA ALA A 191 1.55 -3.85 22.32
C ALA A 191 1.18 -3.14 23.64
N ALA A 192 1.36 -3.82 24.75
CA ALA A 192 1.05 -3.29 26.08
C ALA A 192 2.30 -3.15 26.95
N GLY A 193 2.34 -2.12 27.82
CA GLY A 193 3.42 -1.85 28.76
C GLY A 193 4.77 -1.70 28.08
N ILE A 194 5.79 -2.41 28.56
CA ILE A 194 7.16 -2.33 28.02
C ILE A 194 7.28 -2.75 26.55
N ARG A 195 6.35 -3.57 26.07
CA ARG A 195 6.34 -4.02 24.67
C ARG A 195 6.02 -2.90 23.67
N THR A 196 5.47 -1.78 24.12
CA THR A 196 5.25 -0.59 23.28
C THR A 196 6.55 0.02 22.74
N ALA A 197 7.70 -0.37 23.27
CA ALA A 197 9.01 0.00 22.75
C ALA A 197 9.45 -0.79 21.52
N LEU A 198 8.71 -1.83 21.11
CA LEU A 198 8.99 -2.64 19.94
C LEU A 198 8.22 -2.09 18.72
N PRO A 199 8.90 -1.53 17.70
CA PRO A 199 8.23 -0.88 16.57
C PRO A 199 7.33 -1.84 15.76
N HIS A 200 7.70 -3.12 15.68
CA HIS A 200 6.96 -4.14 14.93
C HIS A 200 6.53 -5.30 15.84
N ALA A 201 5.89 -4.95 16.95
CA ALA A 201 5.42 -5.94 17.92
C ALA A 201 4.22 -6.73 17.37
N SER A 202 4.34 -8.05 17.26
CA SER A 202 3.16 -8.89 17.04
C SER A 202 2.35 -9.03 18.32
N PRO A 203 1.01 -9.04 18.27
CA PRO A 203 0.14 -9.24 19.43
C PRO A 203 0.37 -10.60 20.09
N THR A 204 0.57 -10.61 21.41
CA THR A 204 0.88 -11.82 22.18
C THR A 204 -0.24 -12.22 23.15
N SER A 205 0.05 -13.20 24.00
CA SER A 205 -0.80 -13.56 25.15
C SER A 205 -0.63 -12.65 26.36
N ARG A 206 0.26 -11.62 26.30
CA ARG A 206 0.40 -10.65 27.38
C ARG A 206 -0.94 -9.98 27.65
N ARG A 207 -1.28 -9.89 28.94
CA ARG A 207 -2.50 -9.21 29.37
C ARG A 207 -2.23 -7.74 29.58
N VAL A 208 -3.22 -6.94 29.23
CA VAL A 208 -3.24 -5.51 29.50
C VAL A 208 -3.47 -5.31 31.00
N GLU A 209 -2.57 -4.58 31.64
CA GLU A 209 -2.58 -4.32 33.09
C GLU A 209 -2.88 -2.86 33.40
N GLU A 210 -3.18 -2.59 34.66
CA GLU A 210 -3.38 -1.22 35.13
C GLU A 210 -2.08 -0.40 34.97
N ASN A 211 -2.22 0.84 34.50
CA ASN A 211 -1.12 1.76 34.18
C ASN A 211 -0.25 1.34 32.99
N ASP A 212 -0.70 0.40 32.17
CA ASP A 212 -0.06 0.13 30.89
C ASP A 212 -0.32 1.24 29.86
N LEU A 213 0.69 1.53 29.06
CA LEU A 213 0.50 2.06 27.73
C LEU A 213 -0.03 0.93 26.85
N LEU A 214 -1.01 1.21 26.01
CA LEU A 214 -1.50 0.33 24.97
C LEU A 214 -1.29 1.01 23.62
N LEU A 215 -0.27 0.60 22.90
CA LEU A 215 -0.03 1.03 21.53
C LEU A 215 -0.82 0.13 20.58
N ILE A 216 -1.57 0.76 19.70
CA ILE A 216 -2.36 0.09 18.66
C ILE A 216 -1.99 0.74 17.34
N ASP A 217 -1.47 -0.08 16.41
CA ASP A 217 -1.15 0.33 15.05
C ASP A 217 -1.95 -0.55 14.08
N MET A 218 -2.79 0.11 13.26
CA MET A 218 -3.86 -0.55 12.52
C MET A 218 -4.19 0.19 11.24
N GLY A 219 -4.69 -0.55 10.27
CA GLY A 219 -5.15 -0.02 9.01
C GLY A 219 -6.27 -0.85 8.41
N ALA A 220 -7.25 -0.21 7.81
CA ALA A 220 -8.32 -0.86 7.05
C ALA A 220 -7.99 -0.85 5.55
N CYS A 221 -8.43 -1.88 4.83
CA CYS A 221 -8.48 -1.91 3.37
C CYS A 221 -9.95 -1.85 2.95
N LEU A 222 -10.37 -0.76 2.33
CA LEU A 222 -11.73 -0.55 1.82
C LEU A 222 -11.68 -0.26 0.32
N ASP A 223 -12.40 -1.04 -0.47
CA ASP A 223 -12.39 -0.94 -1.94
C ASP A 223 -10.95 -0.91 -2.51
N GLY A 224 -10.03 -1.68 -1.86
CA GLY A 224 -8.61 -1.77 -2.20
C GLY A 224 -7.73 -0.65 -1.68
N TYR A 225 -8.29 0.48 -1.24
CA TYR A 225 -7.51 1.59 -0.69
C TYR A 225 -7.30 1.41 0.81
N MET A 226 -6.06 1.66 1.22
CA MET A 226 -5.60 1.41 2.57
C MET A 226 -5.62 2.67 3.42
N SER A 227 -5.79 2.50 4.72
CA SER A 227 -5.52 3.51 5.75
C SER A 227 -4.48 3.00 6.71
N ASP A 228 -3.86 3.93 7.46
CA ASP A 228 -2.79 3.66 8.41
C ASP A 228 -2.94 4.61 9.59
N MET A 229 -2.96 4.06 10.81
CA MET A 229 -3.16 4.86 12.01
C MET A 229 -2.57 4.19 13.25
N THR A 230 -1.56 4.83 13.85
CA THR A 230 -1.10 4.44 15.20
C THR A 230 -1.77 5.31 16.27
N ARG A 231 -2.21 4.71 17.35
CA ARG A 231 -2.73 5.39 18.54
C ARG A 231 -2.17 4.76 19.81
N VAL A 232 -2.04 5.59 20.84
CA VAL A 232 -1.65 5.15 22.17
C VAL A 232 -2.79 5.47 23.15
N ALA A 233 -3.29 4.45 23.84
CA ALA A 233 -4.19 4.58 24.98
C ALA A 233 -3.43 4.34 26.27
N PHE A 234 -3.96 4.85 27.36
CA PHE A 234 -3.41 4.62 28.70
C PHE A 234 -4.51 4.08 29.61
N LEU A 235 -4.24 2.94 30.22
CA LEU A 235 -5.20 2.28 31.10
C LEU A 235 -4.89 2.64 32.57
N GLY A 236 -5.40 3.78 33.01
CA GLY A 236 -5.14 4.36 34.32
C GLY A 236 -4.72 5.84 34.23
N PHE A 237 -3.82 6.26 35.10
CA PHE A 237 -3.33 7.64 35.15
C PHE A 237 -1.86 7.73 34.71
N PRO A 238 -1.56 8.36 33.54
CA PRO A 238 -0.19 8.48 33.07
C PRO A 238 0.63 9.38 33.98
N ASN A 239 1.83 8.91 34.36
CA ASN A 239 2.77 9.73 35.13
C ASN A 239 3.34 10.90 34.30
N LYS A 240 4.05 11.83 34.97
CA LYS A 240 4.60 13.03 34.33
C LYS A 240 5.52 12.69 33.14
N ARG A 241 6.35 11.65 33.26
CA ARG A 241 7.30 11.25 32.19
C ARG A 241 6.56 10.80 30.94
N ILE A 242 5.50 10.00 31.07
CA ILE A 242 4.67 9.52 29.96
C ILE A 242 3.96 10.70 29.29
N LYS A 243 3.38 11.63 30.08
CA LYS A 243 2.73 12.83 29.54
C LYS A 243 3.70 13.70 28.74
N THR A 244 4.93 13.89 29.25
CA THR A 244 5.96 14.66 28.57
C THR A 244 6.39 13.99 27.27
N LEU A 245 6.61 12.67 27.27
CA LEU A 245 6.98 11.92 26.07
C LEU A 245 5.88 11.97 25.00
N TYR A 246 4.62 11.73 25.40
CA TYR A 246 3.48 11.81 24.50
C TYR A 246 3.33 13.22 23.89
N GLY A 247 3.47 14.26 24.71
CA GLY A 247 3.41 15.64 24.24
C GLY A 247 4.50 15.99 23.24
N ALA A 248 5.74 15.53 23.46
CA ALA A 248 6.84 15.73 22.52
C ALA A 248 6.64 15.03 21.17
N VAL A 249 6.11 13.80 21.19
CA VAL A 249 5.78 13.05 19.96
C VAL A 249 4.62 13.72 19.21
N LEU A 250 3.58 14.17 19.92
CA LEU A 250 2.46 14.89 19.31
C LEU A 250 2.93 16.22 18.68
N GLU A 251 3.78 16.99 19.37
CA GLU A 251 4.37 18.22 18.82
C GLU A 251 5.17 17.91 17.54
N ALA A 252 5.97 16.84 17.54
CA ALA A 252 6.74 16.44 16.37
C ALA A 252 5.84 16.02 15.19
N GLN A 253 4.77 15.27 15.46
CA GLN A 253 3.79 14.88 14.44
C GLN A 253 3.12 16.11 13.82
N LEU A 254 2.63 17.04 14.64
CA LEU A 254 1.96 18.26 14.17
C LEU A 254 2.92 19.13 13.35
N ALA A 255 4.18 19.29 13.78
CA ALA A 255 5.19 20.03 13.04
C ALA A 255 5.47 19.41 11.65
N ALA A 256 5.51 18.08 11.56
CA ALA A 256 5.64 17.40 10.27
C ALA A 256 4.42 17.66 9.37
N ILE A 257 3.20 17.52 9.90
CA ILE A 257 1.95 17.77 9.17
C ILE A 257 1.90 19.23 8.66
N ASP A 258 2.20 20.21 9.50
CA ASP A 258 2.18 21.62 9.14
C ASP A 258 3.22 21.98 8.08
N SER A 259 4.29 21.19 7.97
CA SER A 259 5.34 21.39 6.97
C SER A 259 4.95 20.85 5.58
N VAL A 260 3.90 20.02 5.46
CA VAL A 260 3.44 19.47 4.18
C VAL A 260 2.77 20.57 3.35
N LYS A 261 3.48 21.00 2.30
CA LYS A 261 3.01 22.04 1.38
C LYS A 261 3.52 21.74 -0.04
N PRO A 262 2.85 22.23 -1.09
CA PRO A 262 3.36 22.10 -2.45
C PRO A 262 4.80 22.63 -2.57
N GLY A 263 5.68 21.83 -3.20
CA GLY A 263 7.09 22.17 -3.39
C GLY A 263 8.02 21.86 -2.21
N VAL A 264 7.51 21.32 -1.11
CA VAL A 264 8.34 20.86 0.01
C VAL A 264 8.75 19.40 -0.22
N THR A 265 10.04 19.11 -0.04
CA THR A 265 10.56 17.75 -0.19
C THR A 265 10.19 16.85 1.00
N ALA A 266 10.08 15.54 0.76
CA ALA A 266 9.82 14.54 1.80
C ALA A 266 10.89 14.58 2.93
N THR A 267 12.14 14.86 2.58
CA THR A 267 13.23 15.05 3.56
C THR A 267 13.01 16.24 4.47
N ARG A 268 12.40 17.32 3.99
CA ARG A 268 12.11 18.50 4.82
C ARG A 268 10.98 18.23 5.81
N VAL A 269 9.98 17.45 5.41
CA VAL A 269 8.89 16.99 6.29
C VAL A 269 9.46 16.11 7.41
N ASP A 270 10.32 15.14 7.09
CA ASP A 270 11.01 14.31 8.10
C ASP A 270 11.88 15.16 9.05
N ALA A 271 12.61 16.13 8.51
CA ALA A 271 13.44 17.03 9.31
C ALA A 271 12.60 17.83 10.32
N ALA A 272 11.41 18.30 9.97
CA ALA A 272 10.55 19.06 10.87
C ALA A 272 10.20 18.24 12.15
N ALA A 273 9.84 16.97 12.01
CA ALA A 273 9.61 16.10 13.16
C ALA A 273 10.88 15.89 13.99
N ARG A 274 12.01 15.63 13.34
CA ARG A 274 13.29 15.38 14.04
C ARG A 274 13.82 16.60 14.78
N GLU A 275 13.66 17.81 14.25
CA GLU A 275 14.02 19.05 14.91
C GLU A 275 13.25 19.23 16.23
N VAL A 276 11.94 18.90 16.26
CA VAL A 276 11.15 18.88 17.50
C VAL A 276 11.69 17.86 18.48
N LEU A 277 11.86 16.61 18.06
CA LEU A 277 12.36 15.53 18.92
C LEU A 277 13.76 15.84 19.49
N LYS A 278 14.61 16.52 18.71
CA LYS A 278 15.94 16.96 19.16
C LYS A 278 15.85 18.01 20.29
N ARG A 279 14.89 18.95 20.23
CA ARG A 279 14.66 19.91 21.33
C ARG A 279 14.28 19.21 22.63
N HIS A 280 13.62 18.06 22.54
CA HIS A 280 13.24 17.23 23.67
C HIS A 280 14.30 16.14 24.04
N ALA A 281 15.48 16.15 23.38
CA ALA A 281 16.53 15.13 23.53
C ALA A 281 16.06 13.69 23.26
N LEU A 282 15.11 13.53 22.31
CA LEU A 282 14.47 12.26 21.94
C LEU A 282 14.85 11.77 20.54
N ASP A 283 15.58 12.56 19.75
CA ASP A 283 15.95 12.27 18.36
C ASP A 283 16.73 10.95 18.19
N ARG A 284 17.56 10.59 19.17
CA ARG A 284 18.30 9.31 19.18
C ARG A 284 17.40 8.06 19.21
N TYR A 285 16.18 8.20 19.69
CA TYR A 285 15.22 7.10 19.76
C TYR A 285 14.35 7.01 18.52
N PHE A 286 14.35 8.01 17.65
CA PHE A 286 13.58 8.04 16.42
C PHE A 286 14.40 7.45 15.26
N VAL A 287 14.43 6.12 15.21
CA VAL A 287 15.31 5.32 14.34
C VAL A 287 14.72 5.00 12.96
N HIS A 288 13.43 5.27 12.74
CA HIS A 288 12.74 5.01 11.48
C HIS A 288 12.38 6.30 10.72
N SER A 289 11.77 6.19 9.56
CA SER A 289 11.23 7.32 8.78
C SER A 289 9.98 7.89 9.44
N THR A 290 9.66 9.16 9.16
CA THR A 290 8.45 9.83 9.66
C THR A 290 7.18 9.23 9.08
N GLY A 291 7.24 8.77 7.81
CA GLY A 291 6.08 8.15 7.17
C GLY A 291 6.34 7.74 5.74
N HIS A 292 5.26 7.49 5.02
CA HIS A 292 5.24 7.05 3.63
C HIS A 292 3.91 7.40 2.97
N GLY A 293 3.88 7.35 1.64
CA GLY A 293 2.64 7.36 0.88
C GLY A 293 1.84 6.08 1.11
N LEU A 294 0.55 6.13 0.88
CA LEU A 294 -0.35 4.98 0.88
C LEU A 294 -1.39 5.08 -0.25
N GLY A 295 -2.07 4.00 -0.52
CA GLY A 295 -3.10 3.93 -1.57
C GLY A 295 -3.62 2.51 -1.73
N LEU A 296 -3.39 1.91 -2.90
CA LEU A 296 -3.68 0.50 -3.16
C LEU A 296 -2.70 -0.46 -2.47
N GLU A 297 -1.55 0.05 -2.06
CA GLU A 297 -0.59 -0.62 -1.18
C GLU A 297 -0.41 0.21 0.08
N ILE A 298 -0.06 -0.45 1.19
CA ILE A 298 0.16 0.25 2.45
C ILE A 298 1.40 1.14 2.39
N HIS A 299 2.45 0.68 1.72
CA HIS A 299 3.67 1.43 1.52
C HIS A 299 3.81 1.83 0.05
N GLU A 300 3.54 3.08 -0.26
CA GLU A 300 3.77 3.68 -1.57
C GLU A 300 4.76 4.85 -1.46
N GLY A 301 5.23 5.34 -2.59
CA GLY A 301 5.98 6.58 -2.65
C GLY A 301 5.11 7.82 -2.33
N PRO A 302 5.72 8.90 -1.84
CA PRO A 302 7.11 9.02 -1.43
C PRO A 302 7.38 8.41 -0.04
N LYS A 303 8.64 8.10 0.28
CA LYS A 303 9.06 7.77 1.63
C LYS A 303 9.45 9.06 2.37
N ILE A 304 8.74 9.40 3.44
CA ILE A 304 9.03 10.59 4.25
C ILE A 304 10.16 10.26 5.23
N GLY A 305 11.39 10.44 4.80
CA GLY A 305 12.58 10.04 5.53
C GLY A 305 13.82 10.88 5.17
N LYS A 306 14.94 10.59 5.83
CA LYS A 306 16.19 11.39 5.72
C LYS A 306 16.80 11.48 4.31
N THR A 307 16.50 10.53 3.43
CA THR A 307 17.21 10.35 2.16
C THR A 307 16.31 10.39 0.92
N ASP A 308 15.01 10.55 1.06
CA ASP A 308 14.10 10.61 -0.07
C ASP A 308 14.09 12.03 -0.65
N PRO A 309 14.51 12.23 -1.90
CA PRO A 309 14.57 13.55 -2.52
C PRO A 309 13.23 14.03 -3.10
N THR A 310 12.18 13.20 -3.05
CA THR A 310 10.86 13.45 -3.63
C THR A 310 10.14 14.61 -2.97
#